data_462ad3a4685f151ffab6487919ceae4f
#
_entry.id   462ad3a4685f151ffab6487919ceae4f
#
_cell.length_a   1.000
_cell.length_b   1.000
_cell.length_c   1.000
_cell.angle_alpha   90.00
_cell.angle_beta   90.00
_cell.angle_gamma   90.00
#
_symmetry.space_group_name_H-M   'P 1'
#
loop_
_entity.id
_entity.type
_entity.pdbx_description
1 polymer ?
#
loop_
_entity_poly.entity_id
_entity_poly.type
_entity_poly.pdbx_seq_one_letter_code
_entity_poly.pdbx_strand_id
1 'polypeptide(L)'
;MSSFRQNTPVLFGLSLVMSLFMTNGIIVASSQPSAADNTLVGAAMKGAYVDQKQNRPDTALPPANYFDESFKLIKEAGLNQVRFLFYWEAYEKNPQAFMNEIEQVANSADKYGIKVIYDNHQWHTSSWLEKRGTGFPSALFENNSQLYPMNSGGKEGEPVAKLWWSNFWDGSVKDGQGKDAWTLLADFWKKVVTKVDGHPSTFGYEILSEPHVESADQWEKIGNFNSFITDELRSLTNKTIVYSMNVPVDLGGPIELTPENLAKMAPSNKDNVWFKISVYGIPDRDKYQKERWDMFLKTRELTGEPLYIGEWNNVARTQVNGVFQLDPAKSGLDQQTTDTMLETFKNSNITASSFWKWDYQDAEPASFNLILNQNGTLTPTEYYGYLKNSVAKIYPNLNSTN
;
A
#
# COMPACT_ATOMS: atom_id res chain seq x y z
N MET A 1 -34.20 -72.89 -14.59
CA MET A 1 -35.65 -73.10 -14.50
C MET A 1 -36.28 -71.74 -14.27
N SER A 2 -36.90 -71.23 -15.29
CA SER A 2 -38.24 -70.61 -15.44
C SER A 2 -38.51 -69.37 -14.55
N SER A 3 -39.11 -68.34 -14.99
CA SER A 3 -39.86 -68.01 -16.20
C SER A 3 -40.10 -66.49 -16.27
N PHE A 4 -40.15 -66.03 -17.47
CA PHE A 4 -40.69 -64.72 -17.94
C PHE A 4 -42.02 -64.34 -17.32
N ARG A 5 -42.24 -63.04 -17.11
CA ARG A 5 -43.44 -62.34 -17.59
C ARG A 5 -43.18 -60.85 -17.84
N GLN A 6 -43.38 -60.49 -19.08
CA GLN A 6 -43.60 -59.15 -19.63
C GLN A 6 -44.94 -58.59 -19.14
N ASN A 7 -45.01 -57.24 -18.92
CA ASN A 7 -46.24 -56.53 -19.23
C ASN A 7 -45.86 -55.12 -19.70
N THR A 8 -46.38 -54.79 -20.85
CA THR A 8 -46.23 -53.57 -21.67
C THR A 8 -47.31 -52.54 -21.32
N PRO A 9 -47.28 -51.32 -21.86
CA PRO A 9 -47.62 -50.08 -21.15
C PRO A 9 -49.05 -49.56 -21.44
N VAL A 10 -49.46 -48.58 -20.63
CA VAL A 10 -50.64 -47.74 -20.94
C VAL A 10 -50.15 -46.32 -21.10
N LEU A 11 -50.29 -45.80 -22.32
CA LEU A 11 -50.20 -44.36 -22.62
C LEU A 11 -51.43 -43.64 -22.11
N PHE A 12 -51.21 -42.59 -21.31
CA PHE A 12 -52.20 -41.50 -21.14
C PHE A 12 -51.55 -40.18 -21.59
N GLY A 13 -52.06 -39.68 -22.71
CA GLY A 13 -51.70 -38.36 -23.20
C GLY A 13 -52.41 -37.30 -22.35
N LEU A 14 -51.62 -36.33 -21.87
CA LEU A 14 -52.13 -35.06 -21.36
C LEU A 14 -51.54 -33.94 -22.21
N SER A 15 -52.41 -33.33 -23.00
CA SER A 15 -52.11 -32.07 -23.71
C SER A 15 -51.99 -30.94 -22.72
N LEU A 16 -50.82 -30.40 -22.58
CA LEU A 16 -50.56 -29.16 -21.81
C LEU A 16 -50.52 -27.97 -22.77
N VAL A 17 -51.50 -27.11 -22.71
CA VAL A 17 -51.54 -25.82 -23.41
C VAL A 17 -50.56 -24.89 -22.72
N MET A 18 -49.45 -24.58 -23.40
CA MET A 18 -48.52 -23.56 -22.96
C MET A 18 -49.03 -22.18 -23.38
N SER A 19 -49.55 -21.41 -22.42
CA SER A 19 -49.79 -19.95 -22.59
C SER A 19 -48.46 -19.20 -22.47
N LEU A 20 -47.98 -18.68 -23.59
CA LEU A 20 -46.84 -17.73 -23.61
C LEU A 20 -47.27 -16.42 -22.99
N PHE A 21 -46.86 -16.13 -21.74
CA PHE A 21 -46.84 -14.77 -21.23
C PHE A 21 -45.47 -14.15 -21.60
N MET A 22 -45.48 -13.31 -22.65
CA MET A 22 -44.35 -12.40 -22.92
C MET A 22 -44.38 -11.31 -21.85
N THR A 23 -43.60 -11.43 -20.78
CA THR A 23 -43.26 -10.29 -19.95
C THR A 23 -42.10 -9.55 -20.60
N ASN A 24 -42.36 -8.36 -21.12
CA ASN A 24 -41.33 -7.40 -21.50
C ASN A 24 -40.56 -6.99 -20.23
N GLY A 25 -39.53 -7.77 -19.88
CA GLY A 25 -38.54 -7.41 -18.87
C GLY A 25 -37.71 -6.26 -19.45
N ILE A 26 -37.92 -5.05 -18.95
CA ILE A 26 -36.97 -3.95 -19.14
C ILE A 26 -35.72 -4.36 -18.42
N ILE A 27 -34.70 -4.80 -19.16
CA ILE A 27 -33.35 -4.94 -18.63
C ILE A 27 -32.86 -3.51 -18.39
N VAL A 28 -33.02 -3.05 -17.14
CA VAL A 28 -32.28 -1.90 -16.66
C VAL A 28 -30.83 -2.38 -16.58
N ALA A 29 -30.06 -2.09 -17.61
CA ALA A 29 -28.61 -2.22 -17.56
C ALA A 29 -28.16 -1.28 -16.43
N SER A 30 -27.81 -1.84 -15.26
CA SER A 30 -27.07 -1.11 -14.26
C SER A 30 -25.74 -0.75 -14.91
N SER A 31 -25.60 0.52 -15.31
CA SER A 31 -24.31 1.05 -15.72
C SER A 31 -23.41 0.90 -14.51
N GLN A 32 -22.47 -0.04 -14.54
CA GLN A 32 -21.35 -0.04 -13.62
C GLN A 32 -20.70 1.35 -13.76
N PRO A 33 -20.43 2.05 -12.64
CA PRO A 33 -19.69 3.32 -12.70
C PRO A 33 -18.42 3.11 -13.52
N SER A 34 -18.12 4.02 -14.44
CA SER A 34 -16.89 3.93 -15.21
C SER A 34 -15.71 3.93 -14.24
N ALA A 35 -14.67 3.15 -14.51
CA ALA A 35 -13.47 3.08 -13.66
C ALA A 35 -12.83 4.47 -13.38
N ALA A 36 -13.17 5.48 -14.19
CA ALA A 36 -12.74 6.87 -14.02
C ALA A 36 -13.38 7.58 -12.81
N ASP A 37 -14.54 7.12 -12.31
CA ASP A 37 -15.28 7.83 -11.26
C ASP A 37 -14.74 7.51 -9.85
N ASN A 38 -13.85 6.51 -9.70
CA ASN A 38 -13.33 6.05 -8.40
C ASN A 38 -11.80 6.14 -8.27
N THR A 39 -11.13 6.87 -9.18
CA THR A 39 -9.66 7.00 -9.12
C THR A 39 -9.24 7.83 -7.92
N LEU A 40 -8.22 7.35 -7.20
CA LEU A 40 -7.61 8.07 -6.09
C LEU A 40 -6.23 8.61 -6.49
N VAL A 41 -6.05 9.92 -6.31
CA VAL A 41 -4.76 10.59 -6.53
C VAL A 41 -4.40 11.38 -5.29
N GLY A 42 -3.24 11.12 -4.73
CA GLY A 42 -2.88 11.71 -3.45
C GLY A 42 -1.38 11.80 -3.20
N ALA A 43 -1.05 11.90 -1.92
CA ALA A 43 0.33 11.97 -1.45
C ALA A 43 0.55 11.09 -0.22
N ALA A 44 1.78 10.62 -0.07
CA ALA A 44 2.23 9.91 1.12
C ALA A 44 2.59 10.94 2.21
N MET A 45 1.90 10.85 3.34
CA MET A 45 2.06 11.73 4.50
C MET A 45 2.48 10.90 5.70
N LYS A 46 3.47 11.37 6.41
CA LYS A 46 4.01 10.72 7.60
C LYS A 46 3.45 11.35 8.87
N GLY A 47 3.18 10.52 9.86
CA GLY A 47 2.76 10.97 11.17
C GLY A 47 3.87 11.74 11.89
N ALA A 48 3.46 12.78 12.59
CA ALA A 48 4.37 13.64 13.34
C ALA A 48 4.96 12.95 14.56
N TYR A 49 4.14 12.20 15.26
CA TYR A 49 4.55 11.45 16.44
C TYR A 49 5.67 10.44 16.13
N VAL A 50 5.59 9.83 14.95
CA VAL A 50 6.58 8.88 14.48
C VAL A 50 7.96 9.53 14.35
N ASP A 51 8.04 10.71 13.74
CA ASP A 51 9.30 11.41 13.54
C ASP A 51 10.01 11.79 14.83
N GLN A 52 9.24 12.18 15.84
CA GLN A 52 9.80 12.52 17.16
C GLN A 52 10.43 11.33 17.87
N LYS A 53 9.95 10.13 17.60
CA LYS A 53 10.39 8.90 18.29
C LYS A 53 11.52 8.16 17.60
N GLN A 54 11.85 8.54 16.37
CA GLN A 54 12.94 7.90 15.61
C GLN A 54 14.34 8.44 15.94
N ASN A 55 14.53 9.10 17.08
CA ASN A 55 15.82 9.72 17.45
C ASN A 55 16.38 10.64 16.34
N ARG A 56 15.51 11.33 15.63
CA ARG A 56 15.88 12.42 14.73
C ARG A 56 15.72 13.74 15.47
N PRO A 57 16.77 14.25 16.13
CA PRO A 57 16.67 15.46 16.95
C PRO A 57 16.43 16.74 16.14
N ASP A 58 16.51 16.65 14.83
CA ASP A 58 16.40 17.72 13.85
C ASP A 58 14.98 17.87 13.26
N THR A 59 14.05 16.98 13.59
CA THR A 59 12.66 17.15 13.16
C THR A 59 11.92 18.08 14.13
N ALA A 60 11.53 19.25 13.64
CA ALA A 60 10.68 20.16 14.39
C ALA A 60 9.34 19.48 14.71
N LEU A 61 8.80 19.74 15.91
CA LEU A 61 7.43 19.36 16.23
C LEU A 61 6.48 19.99 15.21
N PRO A 62 5.58 19.21 14.59
CA PRO A 62 4.58 19.81 13.74
C PRO A 62 3.70 20.77 14.56
N PRO A 63 3.16 21.81 13.92
CA PRO A 63 2.22 22.69 14.58
C PRO A 63 0.99 21.91 15.07
N ALA A 64 0.32 22.42 16.09
CA ALA A 64 -0.86 21.78 16.67
C ALA A 64 -1.99 21.52 15.66
N ASN A 65 -2.06 22.30 14.58
CA ASN A 65 -3.02 22.20 13.49
C ASN A 65 -2.45 21.54 12.22
N TYR A 66 -1.33 20.85 12.33
CA TYR A 66 -0.60 20.29 11.19
C TYR A 66 -1.47 19.46 10.24
N PHE A 67 -2.27 18.53 10.77
CA PHE A 67 -3.13 17.71 9.93
C PHE A 67 -4.25 18.53 9.29
N ASP A 68 -4.89 19.42 10.03
CA ASP A 68 -5.96 20.26 9.47
C ASP A 68 -5.46 21.12 8.30
N GLU A 69 -4.32 21.77 8.46
CA GLU A 69 -3.72 22.57 7.38
C GLU A 69 -3.22 21.70 6.22
N SER A 70 -2.62 20.55 6.50
CA SER A 70 -2.18 19.61 5.46
C SER A 70 -3.34 19.11 4.62
N PHE A 71 -4.42 18.65 5.23
CA PHE A 71 -5.60 18.16 4.49
C PHE A 71 -6.30 19.29 3.72
N LYS A 72 -6.31 20.50 4.22
CA LYS A 72 -6.76 21.69 3.48
C LYS A 72 -5.93 21.90 2.19
N LEU A 73 -4.61 21.91 2.30
CA LEU A 73 -3.72 22.05 1.14
C LEU A 73 -3.85 20.90 0.15
N ILE A 74 -4.03 19.66 0.63
CA ILE A 74 -4.31 18.48 -0.20
C ILE A 74 -5.59 18.70 -1.02
N LYS A 75 -6.66 19.18 -0.37
CA LYS A 75 -7.93 19.53 -1.07
C LYS A 75 -7.73 20.64 -2.08
N GLU A 76 -6.97 21.68 -1.74
CA GLU A 76 -6.66 22.79 -2.64
C GLU A 76 -5.80 22.39 -3.84
N ALA A 77 -4.99 21.34 -3.70
CA ALA A 77 -4.24 20.72 -4.81
C ALA A 77 -5.13 19.90 -5.75
N GLY A 78 -6.41 19.69 -5.41
CA GLY A 78 -7.30 18.82 -6.16
C GLY A 78 -7.09 17.35 -5.91
N LEU A 79 -6.28 16.99 -4.91
CA LEU A 79 -6.06 15.61 -4.48
C LEU A 79 -7.25 15.12 -3.66
N ASN A 80 -7.50 13.80 -3.70
CA ASN A 80 -8.63 13.18 -3.00
C ASN A 80 -8.23 12.02 -2.07
N GLN A 81 -6.91 11.79 -1.89
CA GLN A 81 -6.39 10.68 -1.09
C GLN A 81 -5.10 11.06 -0.35
N VAL A 82 -4.91 10.44 0.81
CA VAL A 82 -3.66 10.40 1.57
C VAL A 82 -3.30 8.95 1.87
N ARG A 83 -2.07 8.56 1.58
CA ARG A 83 -1.44 7.38 2.19
C ARG A 83 -0.78 7.83 3.46
N PHE A 84 -1.35 7.46 4.62
CA PHE A 84 -0.85 7.87 5.92
C PHE A 84 0.07 6.82 6.53
N LEU A 85 1.35 7.17 6.63
CA LEU A 85 2.40 6.29 7.12
C LEU A 85 2.50 6.36 8.64
N PHE A 86 2.47 5.20 9.28
CA PHE A 86 2.82 5.02 10.68
C PHE A 86 3.69 3.77 10.85
N TYR A 87 4.23 3.56 12.04
CA TYR A 87 5.07 2.40 12.34
C TYR A 87 4.55 1.67 13.57
N TRP A 88 4.51 0.37 13.51
CA TRP A 88 4.07 -0.45 14.63
C TRP A 88 4.91 -0.19 15.90
N GLU A 89 6.23 -0.02 15.77
CA GLU A 89 7.08 0.32 16.92
C GLU A 89 6.69 1.64 17.60
N ALA A 90 6.11 2.60 16.88
CA ALA A 90 5.64 3.86 17.47
C ALA A 90 4.42 3.63 18.37
N TYR A 91 3.52 2.74 17.97
CA TYR A 91 2.41 2.30 18.79
C TYR A 91 2.92 1.64 20.09
N GLU A 92 3.85 0.70 20.01
CA GLU A 92 4.38 0.01 21.19
C GLU A 92 5.09 0.95 22.16
N LYS A 93 5.75 1.99 21.67
CA LYS A 93 6.41 3.00 22.50
C LYS A 93 5.43 3.92 23.24
N ASN A 94 4.31 4.29 22.62
CA ASN A 94 3.27 5.12 23.23
C ASN A 94 1.90 4.93 22.55
N PRO A 95 1.14 3.92 22.95
CA PRO A 95 -0.14 3.58 22.33
C PRO A 95 -1.14 4.74 22.32
N GLN A 96 -1.21 5.52 23.40
CA GLN A 96 -2.18 6.61 23.50
C GLN A 96 -1.87 7.74 22.55
N ALA A 97 -0.62 8.18 22.47
CA ALA A 97 -0.22 9.25 21.56
C ALA A 97 -0.40 8.82 20.10
N PHE A 98 -0.05 7.57 19.77
CA PHE A 98 -0.26 6.99 18.46
C PHE A 98 -1.76 6.99 18.06
N MET A 99 -2.62 6.48 18.94
CA MET A 99 -4.07 6.42 18.67
C MET A 99 -4.71 7.81 18.58
N ASN A 100 -4.24 8.78 19.34
CA ASN A 100 -4.69 10.15 19.22
C ASN A 100 -4.31 10.77 17.86
N GLU A 101 -3.11 10.46 17.37
CA GLU A 101 -2.64 10.96 16.07
C GLU A 101 -3.46 10.41 14.91
N ILE A 102 -3.71 9.09 14.85
CA ILE A 102 -4.52 8.52 13.77
C ILE A 102 -5.98 9.01 13.82
N GLU A 103 -6.52 9.30 14.99
CA GLU A 103 -7.84 9.93 15.13
C GLU A 103 -7.87 11.37 14.61
N GLN A 104 -6.83 12.17 14.88
CA GLN A 104 -6.70 13.52 14.32
C GLN A 104 -6.62 13.49 12.79
N VAL A 105 -5.89 12.53 12.22
CA VAL A 105 -5.82 12.29 10.77
C VAL A 105 -7.21 11.98 10.22
N ALA A 106 -7.93 11.02 10.82
CA ALA A 106 -9.27 10.64 10.38
C ALA A 106 -10.24 11.84 10.43
N ASN A 107 -10.24 12.59 11.53
CA ASN A 107 -11.10 13.78 11.70
C ASN A 107 -10.80 14.87 10.67
N SER A 108 -9.52 15.15 10.41
CA SER A 108 -9.12 16.12 9.39
C SER A 108 -9.50 15.65 8.00
N ALA A 109 -9.31 14.38 7.70
CA ALA A 109 -9.69 13.76 6.44
C ALA A 109 -11.22 13.83 6.20
N ASP A 110 -12.03 13.51 7.21
CA ASP A 110 -13.50 13.64 7.15
C ASP A 110 -13.92 15.07 6.85
N LYS A 111 -13.31 16.05 7.54
CA LYS A 111 -13.59 17.48 7.35
C LYS A 111 -13.41 17.94 5.91
N TYR A 112 -12.39 17.44 5.23
CA TYR A 112 -12.06 17.85 3.85
C TYR A 112 -12.52 16.86 2.77
N GLY A 113 -13.16 15.74 3.15
CA GLY A 113 -13.62 14.70 2.22
C GLY A 113 -12.48 13.99 1.50
N ILE A 114 -11.34 13.79 2.17
CA ILE A 114 -10.15 13.13 1.63
C ILE A 114 -10.13 11.67 2.10
N LYS A 115 -9.88 10.72 1.19
CA LYS A 115 -9.75 9.31 1.55
C LYS A 115 -8.39 9.01 2.15
N VAL A 116 -8.34 8.12 3.14
CA VAL A 116 -7.10 7.72 3.82
C VAL A 116 -6.86 6.22 3.65
N ILE A 117 -5.68 5.86 3.15
CA ILE A 117 -5.12 4.52 3.23
C ILE A 117 -4.09 4.54 4.35
N TYR A 118 -4.35 3.77 5.41
CA TYR A 118 -3.47 3.65 6.57
C TYR A 118 -2.38 2.63 6.26
N ASP A 119 -1.12 3.05 6.31
CA ASP A 119 0.05 2.27 5.92
C ASP A 119 0.92 1.93 7.15
N ASN A 120 1.00 0.62 7.47
CA ASN A 120 2.01 0.14 8.43
C ASN A 120 3.36 0.07 7.73
N HIS A 121 4.10 1.14 7.84
CA HIS A 121 5.35 1.35 7.14
C HIS A 121 6.54 0.72 7.87
N GLN A 122 7.56 0.33 7.13
CA GLN A 122 8.85 -0.03 7.65
C GLN A 122 9.97 0.55 6.77
N TRP A 123 11.12 0.79 7.38
CA TRP A 123 12.35 1.18 6.72
C TRP A 123 13.52 0.53 7.46
N HIS A 124 14.28 -0.30 6.78
CA HIS A 124 15.36 -1.07 7.38
C HIS A 124 14.91 -1.93 8.57
N THR A 125 13.73 -2.54 8.46
CA THR A 125 13.14 -3.50 9.39
C THR A 125 12.73 -2.89 10.74
N SER A 126 13.65 -2.29 11.50
CA SER A 126 13.42 -1.82 12.88
C SER A 126 14.51 -0.87 13.36
N SER A 127 14.14 0.06 14.25
CA SER A 127 15.12 0.90 14.96
C SER A 127 16.04 0.10 15.91
N TRP A 128 15.68 -1.13 16.23
CA TRP A 128 16.55 -2.05 16.97
C TRP A 128 17.75 -2.51 16.14
N LEU A 129 17.51 -2.93 14.90
CA LEU A 129 18.56 -3.45 14.01
C LEU A 129 19.42 -2.34 13.41
N GLU A 130 18.84 -1.17 13.16
CA GLU A 130 19.56 -0.02 12.64
C GLU A 130 19.04 1.28 13.25
N LYS A 131 19.92 2.13 13.75
CA LYS A 131 19.57 3.37 14.47
C LYS A 131 18.59 4.28 13.71
N ARG A 132 18.62 4.28 12.39
CA ARG A 132 17.70 5.03 11.52
C ARG A 132 16.56 4.20 10.96
N GLY A 133 16.57 2.90 11.26
CA GLY A 133 15.50 1.98 10.89
C GLY A 133 14.21 2.29 11.64
N THR A 134 13.12 1.79 11.10
CA THR A 134 11.77 1.92 11.68
C THR A 134 10.91 0.76 11.25
N GLY A 135 9.90 0.42 12.02
CA GLY A 135 8.93 -0.59 11.62
C GLY A 135 8.52 -1.52 12.76
N PHE A 136 9.24 -2.60 12.91
CA PHE A 136 8.90 -3.62 13.90
C PHE A 136 9.37 -3.26 15.32
N PRO A 137 8.54 -3.53 16.34
CA PRO A 137 8.87 -3.20 17.73
C PRO A 137 10.03 -4.00 18.29
N SER A 138 10.79 -3.40 19.21
CA SER A 138 11.98 -4.01 19.84
C SER A 138 11.69 -5.34 20.54
N ALA A 139 10.48 -5.52 21.07
CA ALA A 139 10.05 -6.75 21.75
C ALA A 139 10.19 -8.03 20.90
N LEU A 140 10.18 -7.90 19.56
CA LEU A 140 10.39 -9.03 18.64
C LEU A 140 11.88 -9.42 18.49
N PHE A 141 12.80 -8.60 18.99
CA PHE A 141 14.25 -8.80 18.86
C PHE A 141 14.93 -9.04 20.20
N GLU A 142 14.49 -8.36 21.25
CA GLU A 142 15.13 -8.35 22.57
C GLU A 142 15.34 -9.75 23.16
N ASN A 143 14.32 -10.60 23.07
CA ASN A 143 14.39 -11.97 23.61
C ASN A 143 15.29 -12.91 22.81
N ASN A 144 15.62 -12.53 21.59
CA ASN A 144 16.51 -13.25 20.69
C ASN A 144 17.70 -12.37 20.31
N SER A 145 18.17 -11.52 21.22
CA SER A 145 19.27 -10.57 20.97
C SER A 145 20.61 -11.22 20.60
N GLN A 146 20.78 -12.52 20.86
CA GLN A 146 21.91 -13.29 20.34
C GLN A 146 21.81 -13.55 18.84
N LEU A 147 20.60 -13.76 18.31
CA LEU A 147 20.33 -13.93 16.87
C LEU A 147 20.18 -12.59 16.16
N TYR A 148 19.61 -11.60 16.84
CA TYR A 148 19.31 -10.27 16.32
C TYR A 148 19.95 -9.18 17.21
N PRO A 149 21.28 -9.04 17.19
CA PRO A 149 21.96 -8.02 18.01
C PRO A 149 21.51 -6.60 17.65
N MET A 150 21.43 -5.73 18.64
CA MET A 150 21.13 -4.32 18.42
C MET A 150 22.21 -3.68 17.52
N ASN A 151 21.78 -2.85 16.56
CA ASN A 151 22.63 -2.18 15.56
C ASN A 151 23.46 -3.15 14.69
N SER A 152 22.94 -4.32 14.40
CA SER A 152 23.61 -5.35 13.60
C SER A 152 23.29 -5.30 12.09
N GLY A 153 22.45 -4.35 11.69
CA GLY A 153 22.06 -4.16 10.30
C GLY A 153 20.62 -4.61 10.02
N GLY A 154 19.80 -3.66 9.56
CA GLY A 154 18.37 -3.86 9.26
C GLY A 154 18.02 -3.74 7.79
N LYS A 155 19.00 -3.41 6.95
CA LYS A 155 18.80 -3.25 5.50
C LYS A 155 18.64 -4.59 4.83
N GLU A 156 17.93 -4.56 3.73
CA GLU A 156 17.84 -5.71 2.86
C GLU A 156 19.21 -6.25 2.45
N GLY A 157 19.33 -7.56 2.36
CA GLY A 157 20.57 -8.25 2.05
C GLY A 157 21.58 -8.34 3.20
N GLU A 158 21.41 -7.58 4.29
CA GLU A 158 22.28 -7.70 5.46
C GLU A 158 21.99 -9.00 6.24
N PRO A 159 23.00 -9.70 6.74
CA PRO A 159 22.84 -11.06 7.26
C PRO A 159 21.79 -11.20 8.37
N VAL A 160 21.72 -10.23 9.28
CA VAL A 160 20.75 -10.27 10.39
C VAL A 160 19.35 -9.96 9.91
N ALA A 161 19.17 -8.98 9.02
CA ALA A 161 17.89 -8.70 8.40
C ALA A 161 17.37 -9.91 7.61
N LYS A 162 18.24 -10.54 6.82
CA LYS A 162 17.94 -11.80 6.11
C LYS A 162 17.41 -12.89 7.03
N LEU A 163 18.12 -13.13 8.12
CA LEU A 163 17.74 -14.16 9.11
C LEU A 163 16.40 -13.81 9.74
N TRP A 164 16.21 -12.54 10.11
CA TRP A 164 14.98 -12.10 10.76
C TRP A 164 13.78 -12.24 9.83
N TRP A 165 13.87 -11.74 8.57
CA TRP A 165 12.78 -11.84 7.60
C TRP A 165 12.48 -13.29 7.21
N SER A 166 13.50 -14.14 7.11
CA SER A 166 13.28 -15.57 6.88
C SER A 166 12.47 -16.21 8.02
N ASN A 167 12.85 -15.94 9.26
CA ASN A 167 12.14 -16.43 10.44
C ASN A 167 10.74 -15.80 10.58
N PHE A 168 10.58 -14.53 10.17
CA PHE A 168 9.27 -13.88 10.14
C PHE A 168 8.32 -14.55 9.14
N TRP A 169 8.78 -14.85 7.91
CA TRP A 169 7.99 -15.56 6.91
C TRP A 169 7.70 -17.02 7.29
N ASP A 170 8.52 -17.63 8.09
CA ASP A 170 8.28 -18.98 8.66
C ASP A 170 7.31 -18.95 9.87
N GLY A 171 6.85 -17.78 10.31
CA GLY A 171 6.02 -17.64 11.50
C GLY A 171 6.73 -18.00 12.80
N SER A 172 8.06 -18.03 12.81
CA SER A 172 8.87 -18.49 13.96
C SER A 172 9.32 -17.35 14.87
N VAL A 173 9.19 -16.08 14.44
CA VAL A 173 9.51 -14.93 15.30
C VAL A 173 8.45 -14.79 16.39
N LYS A 174 8.90 -14.70 17.65
CA LYS A 174 8.04 -14.59 18.83
C LYS A 174 8.54 -13.50 19.77
N ASP A 175 7.60 -12.91 20.51
CA ASP A 175 7.91 -12.01 21.62
C ASP A 175 8.40 -12.77 22.86
N GLY A 176 8.71 -12.04 23.95
CA GLY A 176 9.14 -12.60 25.23
C GLY A 176 8.11 -13.45 25.97
N GLN A 177 6.87 -13.45 25.52
CA GLN A 177 5.78 -14.25 26.07
C GLN A 177 5.48 -15.49 25.21
N GLY A 178 6.22 -15.65 24.10
CA GLY A 178 6.06 -16.77 23.18
C GLY A 178 4.96 -16.58 22.15
N LYS A 179 4.36 -15.39 22.04
CA LYS A 179 3.34 -15.07 21.04
C LYS A 179 4.02 -14.75 19.72
N ASP A 180 3.51 -15.32 18.63
CA ASP A 180 4.10 -15.13 17.29
C ASP A 180 3.85 -13.73 16.73
N ALA A 181 4.76 -13.26 15.89
CA ALA A 181 4.77 -11.91 15.35
C ALA A 181 3.57 -11.62 14.43
N TRP A 182 3.02 -12.61 13.70
CA TRP A 182 1.86 -12.42 12.85
C TRP A 182 0.61 -12.13 13.68
N THR A 183 0.40 -12.91 14.73
CA THR A 183 -0.71 -12.67 15.69
C THR A 183 -0.59 -11.32 16.39
N LEU A 184 0.63 -10.92 16.79
CA LEU A 184 0.87 -9.62 17.40
C LEU A 184 0.57 -8.47 16.43
N LEU A 185 0.97 -8.62 15.16
CA LEU A 185 0.67 -7.63 14.13
C LEU A 185 -0.84 -7.56 13.83
N ALA A 186 -1.52 -8.70 13.77
CA ALA A 186 -2.97 -8.73 13.61
C ALA A 186 -3.68 -8.01 14.78
N ASP A 187 -3.26 -8.24 16.01
CA ASP A 187 -3.81 -7.56 17.19
C ASP A 187 -3.55 -6.05 17.19
N PHE A 188 -2.39 -5.61 16.72
CA PHE A 188 -2.12 -4.20 16.49
C PHE A 188 -3.08 -3.61 15.45
N TRP A 189 -3.20 -4.27 14.29
CA TRP A 189 -4.11 -3.83 13.24
C TRP A 189 -5.58 -3.79 13.69
N LYS A 190 -6.05 -4.77 14.46
CA LYS A 190 -7.41 -4.77 15.02
C LYS A 190 -7.69 -3.51 15.83
N LYS A 191 -6.69 -3.02 16.58
CA LYS A 191 -6.83 -1.78 17.36
C LYS A 191 -6.91 -0.56 16.43
N VAL A 192 -6.09 -0.50 15.37
CA VAL A 192 -6.15 0.57 14.37
C VAL A 192 -7.50 0.56 13.66
N VAL A 193 -7.92 -0.59 13.14
CA VAL A 193 -9.23 -0.75 12.47
C VAL A 193 -10.37 -0.33 13.38
N THR A 194 -10.41 -0.83 14.61
CA THR A 194 -11.46 -0.44 15.58
C THR A 194 -11.51 1.07 15.82
N LYS A 195 -10.36 1.74 15.74
CA LYS A 195 -10.26 3.18 15.97
C LYS A 195 -10.79 4.01 14.80
N VAL A 196 -10.52 3.60 13.56
CA VAL A 196 -10.76 4.48 12.40
C VAL A 196 -11.76 3.95 11.37
N ASP A 197 -12.21 2.70 11.45
CA ASP A 197 -13.07 2.10 10.41
C ASP A 197 -14.42 2.80 10.24
N GLY A 198 -14.95 3.38 11.34
CA GLY A 198 -16.20 4.14 11.32
C GLY A 198 -16.12 5.51 10.62
N HIS A 199 -14.93 6.01 10.31
CA HIS A 199 -14.77 7.29 9.63
C HIS A 199 -15.07 7.16 8.11
N PRO A 200 -15.88 8.07 7.54
CA PRO A 200 -16.17 8.08 6.10
C PRO A 200 -14.92 8.24 5.23
N SER A 201 -13.90 8.90 5.75
CA SER A 201 -12.61 9.08 5.08
C SER A 201 -11.77 7.81 5.02
N THR A 202 -11.93 6.88 5.94
CA THR A 202 -11.14 5.63 5.94
C THR A 202 -11.47 4.81 4.71
N PHE A 203 -10.48 4.64 3.84
CA PHE A 203 -10.59 3.89 2.61
C PHE A 203 -10.06 2.46 2.75
N GLY A 204 -8.89 2.29 3.36
CA GLY A 204 -8.28 0.98 3.48
C GLY A 204 -7.02 0.93 4.34
N TYR A 205 -6.42 -0.27 4.39
CA TYR A 205 -5.32 -0.63 5.28
C TYR A 205 -4.22 -1.35 4.50
N GLU A 206 -3.04 -0.76 4.42
CA GLU A 206 -1.84 -1.38 3.86
C GLU A 206 -1.11 -2.12 4.98
N ILE A 207 -1.22 -3.45 4.96
CA ILE A 207 -0.87 -4.31 6.10
C ILE A 207 0.61 -4.30 6.46
N LEU A 208 1.49 -4.16 5.47
CA LEU A 208 2.94 -4.04 5.67
C LEU A 208 3.59 -3.50 4.40
N SER A 209 4.20 -2.31 4.50
CA SER A 209 4.86 -1.68 3.36
C SER A 209 6.19 -2.36 3.03
N GLU A 210 6.41 -2.64 1.76
CA GLU A 210 7.68 -3.07 1.18
C GLU A 210 8.44 -4.15 2.00
N PRO A 211 7.80 -5.29 2.31
CA PRO A 211 8.47 -6.35 3.06
C PRO A 211 9.67 -6.91 2.29
N HIS A 212 10.69 -7.39 3.00
CA HIS A 212 11.85 -7.99 2.36
C HIS A 212 11.57 -9.43 1.90
N VAL A 213 12.08 -9.81 0.74
CA VAL A 213 12.19 -11.19 0.30
C VAL A 213 13.66 -11.53 0.06
N GLU A 214 14.10 -12.61 0.65
CA GLU A 214 15.52 -12.96 0.70
C GLU A 214 15.86 -14.27 -0.02
N SER A 215 14.82 -15.05 -0.37
CA SER A 215 14.96 -16.32 -1.08
C SER A 215 13.69 -16.65 -1.89
N ALA A 216 13.86 -17.46 -2.95
CA ALA A 216 12.78 -17.78 -3.89
C ALA A 216 11.64 -18.62 -3.29
N ASP A 217 11.85 -19.28 -2.16
CA ASP A 217 10.83 -20.06 -1.46
C ASP A 217 9.91 -19.20 -0.57
N GLN A 218 10.21 -17.92 -0.42
CA GLN A 218 9.44 -17.03 0.45
C GLN A 218 8.17 -16.45 -0.20
N TRP A 219 8.01 -16.50 -1.51
CA TRP A 219 6.86 -15.94 -2.19
C TRP A 219 5.52 -16.48 -1.68
N GLU A 220 5.40 -17.80 -1.52
CA GLU A 220 4.19 -18.44 -0.99
C GLU A 220 4.01 -18.18 0.51
N LYS A 221 5.10 -18.08 1.27
CA LYS A 221 5.07 -17.74 2.71
C LYS A 221 4.54 -16.32 2.91
N ILE A 222 4.93 -15.38 2.06
CA ILE A 222 4.38 -14.01 2.05
C ILE A 222 2.89 -14.04 1.74
N GLY A 223 2.45 -14.84 0.76
CA GLY A 223 1.04 -15.04 0.47
C GLY A 223 0.25 -15.62 1.66
N ASN A 224 0.84 -16.57 2.40
CA ASN A 224 0.24 -17.11 3.62
C ASN A 224 0.12 -16.05 4.73
N PHE A 225 1.15 -15.22 4.91
CA PHE A 225 1.10 -14.07 5.83
C PHE A 225 0.01 -13.07 5.41
N ASN A 226 -0.03 -12.68 4.14
CA ASN A 226 -1.04 -11.75 3.64
C ASN A 226 -2.46 -12.33 3.80
N SER A 227 -2.64 -13.64 3.58
CA SER A 227 -3.90 -14.33 3.83
C SER A 227 -4.30 -14.29 5.30
N PHE A 228 -3.36 -14.62 6.20
CA PHE A 228 -3.60 -14.62 7.63
C PHE A 228 -4.05 -13.23 8.11
N ILE A 229 -3.31 -12.17 7.78
CA ILE A 229 -3.67 -10.80 8.22
C ILE A 229 -4.98 -10.36 7.57
N THR A 230 -5.21 -10.66 6.28
CA THR A 230 -6.46 -10.33 5.59
C THR A 230 -7.66 -10.98 6.28
N ASP A 231 -7.62 -12.26 6.59
CA ASP A 231 -8.72 -12.99 7.23
C ASP A 231 -9.00 -12.46 8.64
N GLU A 232 -7.95 -12.14 9.40
CA GLU A 232 -8.09 -11.53 10.73
C GLU A 232 -8.80 -10.17 10.67
N LEU A 233 -8.48 -9.34 9.67
CA LEU A 233 -9.08 -8.02 9.51
C LEU A 233 -10.48 -8.09 8.91
N ARG A 234 -10.78 -9.05 8.04
CA ARG A 234 -12.14 -9.20 7.45
C ARG A 234 -13.23 -9.48 8.47
N SER A 235 -12.86 -9.96 9.64
CA SER A 235 -13.82 -10.07 10.76
C SER A 235 -14.31 -8.71 11.28
N LEU A 236 -13.63 -7.60 10.98
CA LEU A 236 -13.88 -6.26 11.49
C LEU A 236 -14.25 -5.24 10.41
N THR A 237 -13.80 -5.44 9.15
CA THR A 237 -13.95 -4.43 8.10
C THR A 237 -14.17 -5.05 6.73
N ASN A 238 -14.99 -4.35 5.92
CA ASN A 238 -15.13 -4.61 4.47
C ASN A 238 -14.34 -3.61 3.62
N LYS A 239 -13.54 -2.71 4.23
CA LYS A 239 -12.74 -1.73 3.52
C LYS A 239 -11.56 -2.39 2.80
N THR A 240 -10.93 -1.66 1.90
CA THR A 240 -9.82 -2.17 1.09
C THR A 240 -8.67 -2.64 1.98
N ILE A 241 -8.16 -3.83 1.73
CA ILE A 241 -6.91 -4.32 2.30
C ILE A 241 -5.86 -4.29 1.20
N VAL A 242 -4.70 -3.74 1.54
CA VAL A 242 -3.60 -3.55 0.59
C VAL A 242 -2.41 -4.38 1.05
N TYR A 243 -1.96 -5.31 0.20
CA TYR A 243 -0.66 -5.95 0.39
C TYR A 243 0.37 -5.32 -0.53
N SER A 244 1.61 -5.30 -0.09
CA SER A 244 2.67 -4.54 -0.74
C SER A 244 3.66 -5.45 -1.46
N MET A 245 4.16 -4.96 -2.60
CA MET A 245 5.36 -5.45 -3.22
C MET A 245 6.52 -5.45 -2.21
N ASN A 246 7.35 -6.46 -2.31
CA ASN A 246 8.57 -6.52 -1.51
C ASN A 246 9.69 -5.63 -2.07
N VAL A 247 10.62 -5.29 -1.19
CA VAL A 247 11.92 -4.73 -1.57
C VAL A 247 12.86 -5.92 -1.85
N PRO A 248 13.67 -5.92 -2.87
CA PRO A 248 14.17 -4.81 -3.68
C PRO A 248 13.83 -4.87 -5.16
N VAL A 249 12.62 -4.75 -5.52
CA VAL A 249 12.26 -4.67 -6.95
C VAL A 249 13.05 -3.57 -7.65
N ASP A 250 13.38 -2.51 -6.90
CA ASP A 250 14.15 -1.38 -7.42
C ASP A 250 15.65 -1.60 -7.49
N LEU A 251 16.17 -2.57 -6.76
CA LEU A 251 17.60 -2.68 -6.51
C LEU A 251 18.27 -3.86 -7.24
N GLY A 252 17.50 -4.63 -8.03
CA GLY A 252 18.06 -5.76 -8.78
C GLY A 252 18.64 -6.83 -7.86
N GLY A 253 17.90 -7.17 -6.79
CA GLY A 253 18.30 -8.23 -5.85
C GLY A 253 18.50 -9.58 -6.52
N PRO A 254 19.09 -10.55 -5.82
CA PRO A 254 19.46 -11.86 -6.36
C PRO A 254 18.26 -12.75 -6.68
N ILE A 255 17.03 -12.28 -6.41
CA ILE A 255 15.82 -13.07 -6.55
C ILE A 255 15.09 -12.65 -7.82
N GLU A 256 14.78 -13.63 -8.64
CA GLU A 256 14.05 -13.41 -9.88
C GLU A 256 12.63 -12.93 -9.59
N LEU A 257 12.34 -11.71 -10.04
CA LEU A 257 11.02 -11.13 -10.03
C LEU A 257 10.29 -11.48 -11.31
N THR A 258 9.26 -12.29 -11.19
CA THR A 258 8.34 -12.61 -12.28
C THR A 258 6.91 -12.27 -11.88
N PRO A 259 6.00 -12.04 -12.83
CA PRO A 259 4.59 -11.86 -12.53
C PRO A 259 4.00 -13.02 -11.72
N GLU A 260 4.43 -14.25 -12.02
CA GLU A 260 3.98 -15.48 -11.34
C GLU A 260 4.44 -15.52 -9.88
N ASN A 261 5.67 -15.09 -9.60
CA ASN A 261 6.17 -15.00 -8.23
C ASN A 261 5.45 -13.90 -7.44
N LEU A 262 5.29 -12.71 -8.03
CA LEU A 262 4.53 -11.63 -7.39
C LEU A 262 3.06 -12.05 -7.14
N ALA A 263 2.44 -12.79 -8.05
CA ALA A 263 1.08 -13.28 -7.87
C ALA A 263 0.92 -14.25 -6.69
N LYS A 264 1.98 -14.98 -6.29
CA LYS A 264 1.96 -15.86 -5.11
C LYS A 264 1.84 -15.09 -3.79
N MET A 265 2.15 -13.79 -3.78
CA MET A 265 2.00 -12.94 -2.59
C MET A 265 0.55 -12.57 -2.32
N ALA A 266 -0.35 -12.74 -3.29
CA ALA A 266 -1.75 -12.40 -3.14
C ALA A 266 -2.42 -13.23 -2.03
N PRO A 267 -3.24 -12.62 -1.15
CA PRO A 267 -3.98 -13.38 -0.17
C PRO A 267 -5.02 -14.29 -0.83
N SER A 268 -5.40 -15.36 -0.14
CA SER A 268 -6.43 -16.30 -0.61
C SER A 268 -7.82 -15.66 -0.70
N ASN A 269 -8.16 -14.81 0.27
CA ASN A 269 -9.36 -13.98 0.22
C ASN A 269 -9.06 -12.71 -0.57
N LYS A 270 -9.70 -12.57 -1.74
CA LYS A 270 -9.48 -11.48 -2.69
C LYS A 270 -10.56 -10.38 -2.63
N ASP A 271 -11.50 -10.49 -1.71
CA ASP A 271 -12.59 -9.53 -1.61
C ASP A 271 -12.05 -8.15 -1.19
N ASN A 272 -12.16 -7.17 -2.09
CA ASN A 272 -11.68 -5.81 -1.91
C ASN A 272 -10.19 -5.73 -1.46
N VAL A 273 -9.35 -6.48 -2.16
CA VAL A 273 -7.89 -6.51 -1.94
C VAL A 273 -7.18 -5.82 -3.09
N TRP A 274 -6.17 -5.02 -2.78
CA TRP A 274 -5.35 -4.32 -3.75
C TRP A 274 -3.88 -4.70 -3.63
N PHE A 275 -3.19 -4.71 -4.76
CA PHE A 275 -1.74 -4.89 -4.82
C PHE A 275 -1.03 -3.55 -4.92
N LYS A 276 -0.17 -3.22 -3.95
CA LYS A 276 0.62 -1.97 -3.92
C LYS A 276 2.01 -2.20 -4.50
N ILE A 277 2.43 -1.26 -5.34
CA ILE A 277 3.80 -1.14 -5.86
C ILE A 277 4.37 0.26 -5.59
N SER A 278 5.68 0.40 -5.72
CA SER A 278 6.38 1.70 -5.76
C SER A 278 6.97 1.92 -7.15
N VAL A 279 6.86 3.15 -7.65
CA VAL A 279 7.32 3.52 -8.99
C VAL A 279 8.24 4.74 -8.91
N TYR A 280 9.53 4.50 -8.97
CA TYR A 280 10.56 5.54 -8.99
C TYR A 280 11.17 5.66 -10.37
N GLY A 281 10.89 6.79 -11.02
CA GLY A 281 11.25 7.06 -12.42
C GLY A 281 10.09 6.81 -13.40
N ILE A 282 10.17 7.42 -14.57
CA ILE A 282 9.16 7.31 -15.64
C ILE A 282 9.09 5.85 -16.11
N PRO A 283 7.89 5.21 -16.13
CA PRO A 283 7.75 3.77 -16.39
C PRO A 283 8.31 3.27 -17.73
N ASP A 284 8.28 4.10 -18.77
CA ASP A 284 8.74 3.73 -20.13
C ASP A 284 10.02 4.48 -20.55
N ARG A 285 10.74 5.12 -19.60
CA ARG A 285 11.94 5.91 -19.88
C ARG A 285 13.04 5.12 -20.58
N ASP A 286 13.25 3.87 -20.18
CA ASP A 286 14.22 2.96 -20.73
C ASP A 286 13.74 1.50 -20.66
N LYS A 287 14.47 0.59 -21.27
CA LYS A 287 14.10 -0.83 -21.34
C LYS A 287 13.85 -1.44 -19.96
N TYR A 288 14.68 -1.12 -18.97
CA TYR A 288 14.55 -1.66 -17.62
C TYR A 288 13.26 -1.18 -16.94
N GLN A 289 12.96 0.11 -17.00
CA GLN A 289 11.73 0.67 -16.43
C GLN A 289 10.49 0.09 -17.12
N LYS A 290 10.54 -0.05 -18.45
CA LYS A 290 9.44 -0.64 -19.21
C LYS A 290 9.20 -2.10 -18.84
N GLU A 291 10.24 -2.92 -18.75
CA GLU A 291 10.12 -4.33 -18.37
C GLU A 291 9.51 -4.50 -16.97
N ARG A 292 9.90 -3.64 -16.01
CA ARG A 292 9.31 -3.61 -14.67
C ARG A 292 7.83 -3.21 -14.71
N TRP A 293 7.51 -2.16 -15.45
CA TRP A 293 6.13 -1.71 -15.59
C TRP A 293 5.23 -2.78 -16.20
N ASP A 294 5.67 -3.39 -17.30
CA ASP A 294 4.98 -4.50 -17.95
C ASP A 294 4.79 -5.71 -17.01
N MET A 295 5.79 -6.00 -16.17
CA MET A 295 5.71 -7.03 -15.14
C MET A 295 4.59 -6.76 -14.11
N PHE A 296 4.49 -5.53 -13.61
CA PHE A 296 3.41 -5.16 -12.67
C PHE A 296 2.02 -5.23 -13.30
N LEU A 297 1.88 -4.75 -14.54
CA LEU A 297 0.62 -4.86 -15.27
C LEU A 297 0.24 -6.33 -15.50
N LYS A 298 1.22 -7.18 -15.81
CA LYS A 298 1.00 -8.63 -15.95
C LYS A 298 0.63 -9.30 -14.64
N THR A 299 1.24 -8.90 -13.52
CA THR A 299 0.85 -9.38 -12.19
C THR A 299 -0.61 -9.05 -11.90
N ARG A 300 -1.06 -7.83 -12.16
CA ARG A 300 -2.47 -7.43 -12.05
C ARG A 300 -3.40 -8.31 -12.89
N GLU A 301 -3.01 -8.65 -14.12
CA GLU A 301 -3.80 -9.56 -14.97
C GLU A 301 -3.91 -10.96 -14.38
N LEU A 302 -2.82 -11.48 -13.77
CA LEU A 302 -2.80 -12.80 -13.16
C LEU A 302 -3.61 -12.89 -11.87
N THR A 303 -3.55 -11.85 -11.03
CA THR A 303 -4.25 -11.83 -9.74
C THR A 303 -5.71 -11.39 -9.88
N GLY A 304 -6.01 -10.54 -10.87
CA GLY A 304 -7.29 -9.86 -11.02
C GLY A 304 -7.51 -8.71 -10.04
N GLU A 305 -6.49 -8.35 -9.24
CA GLU A 305 -6.56 -7.33 -8.20
C GLU A 305 -6.20 -5.95 -8.72
N PRO A 306 -6.87 -4.89 -8.25
CA PRO A 306 -6.50 -3.52 -8.60
C PRO A 306 -5.06 -3.20 -8.22
N LEU A 307 -4.36 -2.46 -9.09
CA LEU A 307 -3.00 -2.00 -8.86
C LEU A 307 -3.01 -0.61 -8.25
N TYR A 308 -2.34 -0.47 -7.11
CA TYR A 308 -2.13 0.77 -6.38
C TYR A 308 -0.65 1.17 -6.39
N ILE A 309 -0.36 2.41 -6.77
CA ILE A 309 0.99 2.98 -6.68
C ILE A 309 1.09 3.75 -5.37
N GLY A 310 1.55 3.08 -4.30
CA GLY A 310 1.65 3.67 -2.96
C GLY A 310 2.73 4.73 -2.85
N GLU A 311 3.75 4.67 -3.71
CA GLU A 311 4.85 5.63 -3.77
C GLU A 311 5.25 5.89 -5.21
N TRP A 312 5.38 7.16 -5.58
CA TRP A 312 5.96 7.52 -6.87
C TRP A 312 6.62 8.90 -6.86
N ASN A 313 7.71 9.01 -7.57
CA ASN A 313 8.34 10.23 -8.02
C ASN A 313 9.36 9.92 -9.12
N ASN A 314 10.09 10.91 -9.61
CA ASN A 314 11.13 10.69 -10.61
C ASN A 314 12.54 10.68 -10.01
N VAL A 315 12.74 9.88 -8.95
CA VAL A 315 14.10 9.47 -8.54
C VAL A 315 14.57 8.37 -9.50
N ALA A 316 15.60 8.67 -10.27
CA ALA A 316 16.16 7.71 -11.21
C ALA A 316 17.34 6.96 -10.59
N ARG A 317 17.44 5.69 -10.90
CA ARG A 317 18.61 4.86 -10.57
C ARG A 317 19.19 4.26 -11.83
N THR A 318 20.50 4.08 -11.84
CA THR A 318 21.21 3.43 -12.93
C THR A 318 22.08 2.30 -12.38
N GLN A 319 22.23 1.24 -13.16
CA GLN A 319 23.06 0.11 -12.75
C GLN A 319 24.52 0.39 -13.09
N VAL A 320 25.38 0.36 -12.05
CA VAL A 320 26.83 0.52 -12.18
C VAL A 320 27.47 -0.73 -11.56
N ASN A 321 28.20 -1.50 -12.38
CA ASN A 321 28.82 -2.76 -11.94
C ASN A 321 27.87 -3.74 -11.25
N GLY A 322 26.61 -3.83 -11.72
CA GLY A 322 25.60 -4.71 -11.13
C GLY A 322 24.87 -4.15 -9.91
N VAL A 323 25.21 -2.95 -9.44
CA VAL A 323 24.58 -2.29 -8.29
C VAL A 323 23.79 -1.09 -8.78
N PHE A 324 22.53 -0.96 -8.34
CA PHE A 324 21.70 0.20 -8.63
C PHE A 324 22.11 1.37 -7.72
N GLN A 325 22.43 2.49 -8.34
CA GLN A 325 22.82 3.73 -7.67
C GLN A 325 21.94 4.87 -8.13
N LEU A 326 21.72 5.85 -7.24
CA LEU A 326 21.05 7.10 -7.61
C LEU A 326 21.75 7.74 -8.82
N ASP A 327 20.95 8.10 -9.81
CA ASP A 327 21.40 8.86 -10.99
C ASP A 327 20.84 10.29 -10.91
N PRO A 328 21.59 11.24 -10.35
CA PRO A 328 21.12 12.61 -10.21
C PRO A 328 20.86 13.30 -11.56
N ALA A 329 21.56 12.86 -12.62
CA ALA A 329 21.38 13.46 -13.95
C ALA A 329 20.05 13.08 -14.62
N LYS A 330 19.46 11.95 -14.20
CA LYS A 330 18.16 11.47 -14.69
C LYS A 330 17.04 11.67 -13.66
N SER A 331 17.40 12.03 -12.43
CA SER A 331 16.45 12.38 -11.38
C SER A 331 16.05 13.84 -11.55
N GLY A 332 14.79 14.12 -11.39
CA GLY A 332 14.25 15.48 -11.44
C GLY A 332 12.74 15.46 -11.62
N LEU A 333 12.10 16.43 -11.08
CA LEU A 333 10.66 16.59 -11.20
C LEU A 333 10.36 17.99 -11.71
N ASP A 334 9.69 18.05 -12.84
CA ASP A 334 9.13 19.25 -13.45
C ASP A 334 7.68 19.01 -13.89
N GLN A 335 7.05 20.00 -14.46
CA GLN A 335 5.68 19.88 -14.92
C GLN A 335 5.52 18.76 -15.96
N GLN A 336 6.41 18.67 -16.94
CA GLN A 336 6.33 17.68 -18.01
C GLN A 336 6.50 16.25 -17.47
N THR A 337 7.45 16.05 -16.60
CA THR A 337 7.70 14.74 -15.96
C THR A 337 6.49 14.31 -15.12
N THR A 338 5.92 15.24 -14.35
CA THR A 338 4.72 14.98 -13.53
C THR A 338 3.53 14.63 -14.39
N ASP A 339 3.29 15.37 -15.49
CA ASP A 339 2.25 15.07 -16.47
C ASP A 339 2.45 13.66 -17.06
N THR A 340 3.64 13.35 -17.52
CA THR A 340 3.97 12.06 -18.15
C THR A 340 3.68 10.89 -17.21
N MET A 341 4.09 10.99 -15.95
CA MET A 341 3.85 9.92 -14.97
C MET A 341 2.34 9.72 -14.72
N LEU A 342 1.59 10.79 -14.46
CA LEU A 342 0.15 10.68 -14.22
C LEU A 342 -0.64 10.24 -15.46
N GLU A 343 -0.26 10.67 -16.66
CA GLU A 343 -0.85 10.20 -17.92
C GLU A 343 -0.59 8.69 -18.12
N THR A 344 0.62 8.22 -17.81
CA THR A 344 0.95 6.79 -17.87
C THR A 344 0.09 5.98 -16.90
N PHE A 345 -0.08 6.47 -15.66
CA PHE A 345 -0.93 5.80 -14.67
C PHE A 345 -2.39 5.74 -15.11
N LYS A 346 -2.93 6.85 -15.60
CA LYS A 346 -4.29 6.92 -16.11
C LYS A 346 -4.50 5.98 -17.29
N ASN A 347 -3.59 6.01 -18.29
CA ASN A 347 -3.68 5.18 -19.49
C ASN A 347 -3.52 3.68 -19.18
N SER A 348 -2.89 3.33 -18.07
CA SER A 348 -2.73 1.97 -17.57
C SER A 348 -3.85 1.54 -16.60
N ASN A 349 -4.91 2.35 -16.44
CA ASN A 349 -6.02 2.10 -15.51
C ASN A 349 -5.53 1.81 -14.07
N ILE A 350 -4.62 2.64 -13.57
CA ILE A 350 -4.19 2.57 -12.17
C ILE A 350 -5.30 3.11 -11.28
N THR A 351 -5.69 2.32 -10.29
CA THR A 351 -6.83 2.62 -9.40
C THR A 351 -6.52 3.75 -8.42
N ALA A 352 -5.27 3.78 -7.91
CA ALA A 352 -4.84 4.81 -6.97
C ALA A 352 -3.35 5.08 -7.10
N SER A 353 -2.94 6.32 -6.78
CA SER A 353 -1.52 6.70 -6.73
C SER A 353 -1.24 7.73 -5.64
N SER A 354 -0.12 7.58 -4.92
CA SER A 354 0.33 8.51 -3.88
C SER A 354 1.73 9.03 -4.20
N PHE A 355 1.84 10.33 -4.36
CA PHE A 355 3.12 10.99 -4.59
C PHE A 355 4.03 10.83 -3.36
N TRP A 356 5.27 10.48 -3.54
CA TRP A 356 6.30 10.42 -2.52
C TRP A 356 7.16 11.68 -2.59
N LYS A 357 6.97 12.74 -1.73
CA LYS A 357 6.15 12.68 -0.51
C LYS A 357 5.58 14.04 -0.11
N TRP A 358 4.67 14.08 0.88
CA TRP A 358 4.03 15.30 1.35
C TRP A 358 5.04 16.26 1.99
N ASP A 359 5.59 15.88 3.12
CA ASP A 359 6.71 16.57 3.73
C ASP A 359 7.66 15.57 4.38
N TYR A 360 8.92 15.88 4.36
CA TYR A 360 9.93 15.09 5.03
C TYR A 360 11.09 16.05 5.27
N GLN A 361 11.46 16.26 6.50
CA GLN A 361 12.47 17.29 6.84
C GLN A 361 13.90 16.87 6.53
N ASP A 362 14.11 15.83 5.73
CA ASP A 362 15.43 15.51 5.24
C ASP A 362 15.77 16.35 4.01
N ALA A 363 16.88 17.04 4.10
CA ALA A 363 17.47 17.83 3.01
C ALA A 363 18.22 16.92 2.00
N GLU A 364 17.75 15.69 1.77
CA GLU A 364 18.42 14.81 0.83
C GLU A 364 18.25 15.31 -0.62
N PRO A 365 19.32 15.25 -1.44
CA PRO A 365 19.19 15.48 -2.87
C PRO A 365 18.13 14.54 -3.45
N ALA A 366 17.23 15.07 -4.28
CA ALA A 366 16.09 14.35 -4.84
C ALA A 366 14.95 14.06 -3.83
N SER A 367 14.87 14.80 -2.73
CA SER A 367 13.68 14.82 -1.88
C SER A 367 12.66 15.77 -2.49
N PHE A 368 11.64 15.22 -3.15
CA PHE A 368 10.59 16.02 -3.79
C PHE A 368 9.46 16.30 -2.79
N ASN A 369 9.74 17.04 -1.73
CA ASN A 369 8.72 17.42 -0.75
C ASN A 369 7.69 18.35 -1.38
N LEU A 370 6.42 18.02 -1.28
CA LEU A 370 5.34 18.91 -1.73
C LEU A 370 5.21 20.13 -0.82
N ILE A 371 5.48 19.95 0.45
CA ILE A 371 5.38 20.98 1.49
C ILE A 371 6.69 21.09 2.26
N LEU A 372 7.08 22.31 2.59
CA LEU A 372 8.11 22.57 3.58
C LEU A 372 7.44 23.05 4.88
N ASN A 373 7.80 22.43 6.00
CA ASN A 373 7.42 22.89 7.32
C ASN A 373 8.55 23.76 7.91
N GLN A 374 8.36 25.06 7.88
CA GLN A 374 9.32 26.01 8.41
C GLN A 374 8.73 26.70 9.65
N ASN A 375 9.26 26.35 10.82
CA ASN A 375 8.82 26.95 12.11
C ASN A 375 7.30 26.86 12.34
N GLY A 376 6.67 25.74 11.93
CA GLY A 376 5.25 25.52 12.07
C GLY A 376 4.37 26.09 10.95
N THR A 377 4.98 26.71 9.94
CA THR A 377 4.27 27.21 8.74
C THR A 377 4.46 26.23 7.60
N LEU A 378 3.36 25.72 7.05
CA LEU A 378 3.37 24.84 5.87
C LEU A 378 3.42 25.68 4.59
N THR A 379 4.52 25.55 3.83
CA THR A 379 4.74 26.31 2.60
C THR A 379 4.79 25.36 1.41
N PRO A 380 3.89 25.49 0.41
CA PRO A 380 3.96 24.73 -0.83
C PRO A 380 5.26 24.97 -1.60
N THR A 381 5.83 23.86 -2.12
CA THR A 381 7.01 23.91 -3.01
C THR A 381 6.58 24.03 -4.48
N GLU A 382 7.54 24.12 -5.39
CA GLU A 382 7.28 24.02 -6.83
C GLU A 382 6.66 22.66 -7.21
N TYR A 383 7.07 21.58 -6.54
CA TYR A 383 6.55 20.22 -6.79
C TYR A 383 5.05 20.11 -6.46
N TYR A 384 4.59 20.80 -5.42
CA TYR A 384 3.16 20.95 -5.15
C TYR A 384 2.43 21.63 -6.32
N GLY A 385 3.03 22.69 -6.88
CA GLY A 385 2.50 23.37 -8.07
C GLY A 385 2.39 22.44 -9.27
N TYR A 386 3.43 21.66 -9.57
CA TYR A 386 3.43 20.70 -10.68
C TYR A 386 2.35 19.64 -10.49
N LEU A 387 2.27 19.04 -9.30
CA LEU A 387 1.26 18.01 -9.02
C LEU A 387 -0.17 18.56 -9.15
N LYS A 388 -0.45 19.73 -8.56
CA LYS A 388 -1.74 20.42 -8.66
C LYS A 388 -2.17 20.67 -10.11
N ASN A 389 -1.26 21.20 -10.93
CA ASN A 389 -1.53 21.49 -12.33
C ASN A 389 -1.79 20.21 -13.13
N SER A 390 -0.96 19.18 -12.92
CA SER A 390 -1.11 17.88 -13.58
C SER A 390 -2.43 17.19 -13.22
N VAL A 391 -2.82 17.22 -11.96
CA VAL A 391 -4.10 16.65 -11.51
C VAL A 391 -5.28 17.38 -12.16
N ALA A 392 -5.27 18.71 -12.16
CA ALA A 392 -6.32 19.50 -12.81
C ALA A 392 -6.44 19.22 -14.33
N LYS A 393 -5.30 19.01 -15.00
CA LYS A 393 -5.23 18.70 -16.43
C LYS A 393 -5.69 17.26 -16.74
N ILE A 394 -5.19 16.28 -16.00
CA ILE A 394 -5.31 14.85 -16.34
C ILE A 394 -6.58 14.24 -15.74
N TYR A 395 -6.99 14.69 -14.56
CA TYR A 395 -8.14 14.22 -13.81
C TYR A 395 -9.13 15.35 -13.48
N PRO A 396 -9.67 16.08 -14.49
CA PRO A 396 -10.48 17.29 -14.25
C PRO A 396 -11.74 17.05 -13.42
N ASN A 397 -12.22 15.81 -13.36
CA ASN A 397 -13.43 15.43 -12.63
C ASN A 397 -13.16 14.72 -11.29
N LEU A 398 -11.90 14.69 -10.83
CA LEU A 398 -11.51 13.91 -9.64
C LEU A 398 -12.31 14.25 -8.37
N ASN A 399 -12.79 15.48 -8.25
CA ASN A 399 -13.54 15.98 -7.08
C ASN A 399 -14.99 16.36 -7.44
N SER A 400 -15.51 16.02 -8.63
CA SER A 400 -16.86 16.41 -9.06
C SER A 400 -17.98 15.47 -8.60
N THR A 401 -17.64 14.36 -7.93
CA THR A 401 -18.59 13.33 -7.50
C THR A 401 -18.89 13.36 -5.98
N ASN A 402 -18.72 14.53 -5.33
CA ASN A 402 -19.12 14.73 -3.93
C ASN A 402 -20.41 15.53 -3.83
#